data_5b89cbefdf3d44a76e29ca9dda0b241c
#
_entry.id   5b89cbefdf3d44a76e29ca9dda0b241c
#
_cell.length_a   1.000
_cell.length_b   1.000
_cell.length_c   1.000
_cell.angle_alpha   90.00
_cell.angle_beta   90.00
_cell.angle_gamma   90.00
#
_symmetry.space_group_name_H-M   'P 1'
#
loop_
_entity.id
_entity.type
_entity.pdbx_description
1 polymer ?
#
loop_
_entity_poly.entity_id
_entity_poly.type
_entity_poly.pdbx_seq_one_letter_code
_entity_poly.pdbx_strand_id
1 'polypeptide(L)'
;MAASRGGGARVFELAGGGGGRRTPSLTAAKPCALSESFWRSVRLDVWLVQLTSPHVQLPSVEDRPSRLRWVMIGFAFLATVINYLDRQTLSVLGPELRREFGMSNEAYGTVLSAFMLAYTISNGISGPLIDRIGTRVGYTLSMAVWSTAGILHALATGAGSLAGFRFLLGIGEAGNWPAGVKVATEWFPARERALACGIFNSGAAIGAMIAAPLVSWLALRYGWKTTFVVIGLTGYVWMIGWWLVYRTPAAVLAEVSAPPASPWRLMRTRFVSVLTLSKVFLDPAWYFYIFWFPQYLSSVHGFDLAKIGMTAWIPFVTADLGNLVGGWFTGRLIRRGVPSSRARKTSVTIFALLMTAAIPAALVSNVWVAIGLISVATFGYTGYNTNALAFPADVFPKNMVGSIWGLASMGAGFGGMVFSWLSGRMIDLYGYTPVFIGYGLMPLVALALVLFALGPLSPLPEFQAQPRRE
;
A
#
# COMPACT_ATOMS: atom_id res chain seq x y z
N MET A 1 -66.00 22.05 16.48
CA MET A 1 -66.00 23.23 17.38
C MET A 1 -64.70 23.94 17.14
N ALA A 2 -64.73 24.91 16.38
CA ALA A 2 -64.82 26.36 16.64
C ALA A 2 -63.43 26.87 17.03
N ALA A 3 -62.75 27.52 16.16
CA ALA A 3 -62.75 28.95 15.81
C ALA A 3 -61.61 29.65 16.59
N SER A 4 -60.85 30.58 16.20
CA SER A 4 -60.77 31.49 15.05
C SER A 4 -59.75 32.62 15.38
N ARG A 5 -59.14 33.15 14.33
CA ARG A 5 -58.78 34.60 14.18
C ARG A 5 -57.72 35.16 15.15
N GLY A 6 -56.79 35.97 14.77
CA GLY A 6 -56.55 36.84 13.62
C GLY A 6 -55.60 37.93 14.02
N GLY A 7 -54.77 38.35 13.16
CA GLY A 7 -54.72 39.65 12.56
C GLY A 7 -53.84 40.71 13.25
N GLY A 8 -53.01 41.35 12.46
CA GLY A 8 -52.78 42.75 12.60
C GLY A 8 -51.32 43.22 12.58
N ALA A 9 -50.88 43.69 11.45
CA ALA A 9 -49.68 44.50 11.27
C ALA A 9 -49.82 45.86 11.99
N ARG A 10 -48.67 46.44 12.40
CA ARG A 10 -48.37 47.87 12.17
C ARG A 10 -46.90 48.20 12.44
N VAL A 11 -46.39 48.90 11.47
CA VAL A 11 -45.18 49.70 11.43
C VAL A 11 -45.23 50.81 12.50
N PHE A 12 -44.10 51.17 13.12
CA PHE A 12 -43.70 52.52 13.39
C PHE A 12 -42.17 52.64 13.59
N GLU A 13 -41.63 53.65 12.87
CA GLU A 13 -40.32 54.30 13.00
C GLU A 13 -40.21 55.11 14.28
N LEU A 14 -39.04 55.32 14.81
CA LEU A 14 -38.33 56.58 15.02
C LEU A 14 -37.22 56.43 16.13
N ALA A 15 -36.02 56.70 15.70
CA ALA A 15 -35.02 57.66 16.19
C ALA A 15 -34.62 57.68 17.71
N GLY A 16 -33.32 57.65 17.93
CA GLY A 16 -32.69 58.62 18.82
C GLY A 16 -31.85 58.07 19.98
N GLY A 17 -30.53 58.23 19.89
CA GLY A 17 -29.76 58.79 21.00
C GLY A 17 -28.96 57.87 21.93
N GLY A 18 -27.68 57.81 21.75
CA GLY A 18 -26.66 58.14 22.75
C GLY A 18 -26.29 57.16 23.86
N GLY A 19 -25.05 56.83 23.95
CA GLY A 19 -24.46 56.42 25.21
C GLY A 19 -23.45 55.24 25.13
N GLY A 20 -22.19 55.55 25.00
CA GLY A 20 -21.08 54.59 24.90
C GLY A 20 -20.81 53.81 26.16
N ARG A 21 -20.41 52.56 25.99
CA ARG A 21 -19.49 51.87 26.89
C ARG A 21 -18.57 50.98 26.03
N ARG A 22 -17.28 51.30 26.08
CA ARG A 22 -16.19 50.54 25.49
C ARG A 22 -15.99 49.24 26.30
N THR A 23 -16.02 48.12 25.62
CA THR A 23 -15.44 46.85 26.11
C THR A 23 -14.17 46.53 25.26
N PRO A 24 -13.07 46.05 25.86
CA PRO A 24 -11.81 45.90 25.14
C PRO A 24 -11.85 44.65 24.23
N SER A 25 -11.50 44.89 22.97
CA SER A 25 -11.29 43.85 21.96
C SER A 25 -10.03 43.07 22.29
N LEU A 26 -10.15 41.76 22.44
CA LEU A 26 -9.05 40.80 22.40
C LEU A 26 -8.43 40.86 20.99
N THR A 27 -7.20 41.35 20.90
CA THR A 27 -6.37 41.37 19.71
C THR A 27 -6.03 39.94 19.34
N ALA A 28 -6.58 39.46 18.23
CA ALA A 28 -6.15 38.24 17.56
C ALA A 28 -4.71 38.46 17.04
N ALA A 29 -3.80 37.58 17.47
CA ALA A 29 -2.43 37.55 17.02
C ALA A 29 -2.38 37.34 15.50
N LYS A 30 -1.66 38.25 14.80
CA LYS A 30 -1.41 38.13 13.35
C LYS A 30 -0.54 36.90 13.07
N PRO A 31 -0.88 36.06 12.09
CA PRO A 31 0.00 34.98 11.65
C PRO A 31 1.25 35.59 10.98
N CYS A 32 2.39 34.92 11.19
CA CYS A 32 3.74 35.29 10.80
C CYS A 32 3.85 35.67 9.30
N ALA A 33 4.38 36.84 9.02
CA ALA A 33 4.47 37.47 7.69
C ALA A 33 5.43 36.76 6.68
N LEU A 34 6.05 35.66 7.06
CA LEU A 34 7.00 34.91 6.21
C LEU A 34 6.32 33.91 5.24
N SER A 35 5.01 33.66 5.38
CA SER A 35 4.31 32.68 4.53
C SER A 35 3.70 33.27 3.26
N GLU A 36 3.34 34.56 3.23
CA GLU A 36 2.66 35.17 2.07
C GLU A 36 3.59 35.63 0.95
N SER A 37 4.80 36.07 1.27
CA SER A 37 5.78 36.51 0.27
C SER A 37 6.35 35.33 -0.53
N PHE A 38 6.56 34.19 0.12
CA PHE A 38 7.03 32.96 -0.54
C PHE A 38 5.98 32.43 -1.53
N TRP A 39 4.69 32.45 -1.17
CA TRP A 39 3.61 31.97 -2.02
C TRP A 39 3.23 32.96 -3.14
N ARG A 40 3.53 34.25 -3.00
CA ARG A 40 3.33 35.24 -4.07
C ARG A 40 4.38 35.11 -5.18
N SER A 41 5.63 34.84 -4.87
CA SER A 41 6.68 34.66 -5.89
C SER A 41 6.42 33.44 -6.77
N VAL A 42 5.95 32.31 -6.16
CA VAL A 42 5.61 31.08 -6.90
C VAL A 42 4.34 31.26 -7.78
N ARG A 43 3.41 32.16 -7.41
CA ARG A 43 2.20 32.43 -8.22
C ARG A 43 2.43 33.44 -9.36
N LEU A 44 3.34 34.37 -9.22
CA LEU A 44 3.60 35.39 -10.25
C LEU A 44 4.26 34.79 -11.50
N ASP A 45 5.14 33.80 -11.35
CA ASP A 45 5.76 33.13 -12.48
C ASP A 45 4.78 32.26 -13.30
N VAL A 46 3.72 31.76 -12.66
CA VAL A 46 2.65 30.99 -13.34
C VAL A 46 1.68 31.91 -14.08
N TRP A 47 1.38 33.11 -13.57
CA TRP A 47 0.44 34.04 -14.18
C TRP A 47 1.01 34.80 -15.37
N LEU A 48 2.31 35.09 -15.40
CA LEU A 48 2.98 35.81 -16.50
C LEU A 48 3.06 34.96 -17.78
N VAL A 49 3.10 33.63 -17.67
CA VAL A 49 3.11 32.72 -18.84
C VAL A 49 1.70 32.59 -19.48
N GLN A 50 0.62 32.85 -18.73
CA GLN A 50 -0.76 32.75 -19.27
C GLN A 50 -1.26 33.97 -20.03
N LEU A 51 -0.62 35.13 -19.93
CA LEU A 51 -1.10 36.39 -20.52
C LEU A 51 -0.45 36.75 -21.86
N THR A 52 0.54 36.02 -22.36
CA THR A 52 1.30 36.44 -23.55
C THR A 52 1.12 35.61 -24.82
N SER A 53 0.26 34.57 -24.86
CA SER A 53 0.09 33.80 -26.11
C SER A 53 -1.29 33.16 -26.23
N PRO A 54 -2.22 33.71 -27.03
CA PRO A 54 -3.57 33.16 -27.21
C PRO A 54 -3.68 31.92 -28.13
N HIS A 55 -2.61 31.35 -28.67
CA HIS A 55 -2.64 30.22 -29.59
C HIS A 55 -1.44 29.26 -29.48
N VAL A 56 -0.96 28.95 -28.29
CA VAL A 56 -0.08 27.77 -28.15
C VAL A 56 -0.99 26.55 -27.97
N GLN A 57 -1.29 25.85 -29.08
CA GLN A 57 -1.68 24.45 -29.00
C GLN A 57 -0.51 23.70 -28.33
N LEU A 58 -0.71 23.36 -27.05
CA LEU A 58 0.20 22.47 -26.35
C LEU A 58 0.27 21.17 -27.17
N PRO A 59 1.49 20.71 -27.56
CA PRO A 59 1.63 19.47 -28.28
C PRO A 59 0.96 18.38 -27.47
N SER A 60 0.07 17.61 -28.10
CA SER A 60 -0.55 16.44 -27.49
C SER A 60 0.57 15.55 -26.95
N VAL A 61 0.41 15.01 -25.73
CA VAL A 61 1.37 14.10 -25.05
C VAL A 61 1.68 12.84 -25.91
N GLU A 62 1.08 12.70 -27.06
CA GLU A 62 1.30 11.62 -28.04
C GLU A 62 2.60 11.75 -28.85
N ASP A 63 3.25 12.92 -28.90
CA ASP A 63 4.44 13.11 -29.69
C ASP A 63 5.73 12.73 -28.94
N ARG A 64 6.11 11.46 -29.14
CA ARG A 64 7.39 10.81 -28.79
C ARG A 64 7.66 10.66 -27.29
N PRO A 65 7.17 9.59 -26.68
CA PRO A 65 7.48 9.29 -25.29
C PRO A 65 9.02 9.16 -25.13
N SER A 66 9.59 10.08 -24.37
CA SER A 66 11.02 10.10 -24.06
C SER A 66 11.49 8.76 -23.51
N ARG A 67 12.69 8.27 -23.92
CA ARG A 67 13.32 7.07 -23.34
C ARG A 67 13.52 7.20 -21.83
N LEU A 68 13.56 8.44 -21.31
CA LEU A 68 13.67 8.76 -19.89
C LEU A 68 12.54 8.14 -19.03
N ARG A 69 11.35 7.91 -19.60
CA ARG A 69 10.24 7.24 -18.89
C ARG A 69 10.63 5.87 -18.33
N TRP A 70 11.46 5.10 -19.08
CA TRP A 70 11.93 3.80 -18.60
C TRP A 70 12.90 3.90 -17.46
N VAL A 71 13.68 4.98 -17.40
CA VAL A 71 14.55 5.29 -16.26
C VAL A 71 13.69 5.66 -15.05
N MET A 72 12.63 6.45 -15.23
CA MET A 72 11.73 6.83 -14.14
C MET A 72 11.03 5.62 -13.52
N ILE A 73 10.50 4.70 -14.33
CA ILE A 73 9.88 3.49 -13.80
C ILE A 73 10.93 2.54 -13.21
N GLY A 74 12.16 2.55 -13.72
CA GLY A 74 13.31 1.86 -13.13
C GLY A 74 13.63 2.37 -11.71
N PHE A 75 13.55 3.68 -11.48
CA PHE A 75 13.66 4.25 -10.12
C PHE A 75 12.53 3.81 -9.22
N ALA A 76 11.28 3.79 -9.69
CA ALA A 76 10.14 3.30 -8.91
C ALA A 76 10.27 1.79 -8.59
N PHE A 77 10.74 0.99 -9.55
CA PHE A 77 11.07 -0.42 -9.34
C PHE A 77 12.14 -0.60 -8.25
N LEU A 78 13.26 0.14 -8.35
CA LEU A 78 14.34 0.07 -7.35
C LEU A 78 13.88 0.53 -5.97
N ALA A 79 13.04 1.58 -5.89
CA ALA A 79 12.44 2.00 -4.63
C ALA A 79 11.61 0.87 -3.99
N THR A 80 10.87 0.12 -4.80
CA THR A 80 10.08 -1.02 -4.32
C THR A 80 10.96 -2.18 -3.88
N VAL A 81 12.07 -2.43 -4.60
CA VAL A 81 13.08 -3.41 -4.16
C VAL A 81 13.64 -3.04 -2.79
N ILE A 82 14.06 -1.78 -2.60
CA ILE A 82 14.58 -1.28 -1.32
C ILE A 82 13.52 -1.39 -0.22
N ASN A 83 12.28 -1.00 -0.50
CA ASN A 83 11.15 -1.09 0.43
C ASN A 83 10.98 -2.51 0.98
N TYR A 84 11.03 -3.52 0.09
CA TYR A 84 10.91 -4.92 0.50
C TYR A 84 12.18 -5.46 1.18
N LEU A 85 13.36 -4.96 0.83
CA LEU A 85 14.60 -5.26 1.57
C LEU A 85 14.50 -4.77 3.02
N ASP A 86 14.10 -3.52 3.24
CA ASP A 86 13.93 -2.94 4.58
C ASP A 86 12.89 -3.72 5.40
N ARG A 87 11.76 -4.06 4.77
CA ARG A 87 10.68 -4.82 5.40
C ARG A 87 11.12 -6.21 5.84
N GLN A 88 11.84 -6.91 4.97
CA GLN A 88 12.30 -8.28 5.19
C GLN A 88 13.52 -8.36 6.14
N THR A 89 14.29 -7.29 6.29
CA THR A 89 15.47 -7.29 7.15
C THR A 89 15.14 -7.71 8.59
N LEU A 90 14.10 -7.14 9.19
CA LEU A 90 13.68 -7.57 10.53
C LEU A 90 13.20 -9.02 10.53
N SER A 91 12.53 -9.46 9.48
CA SER A 91 11.98 -10.80 9.38
C SER A 91 13.09 -11.86 9.37
N VAL A 92 14.12 -11.66 8.53
CA VAL A 92 15.27 -12.55 8.42
C VAL A 92 16.09 -12.57 9.71
N LEU A 93 16.26 -11.39 10.34
CA LEU A 93 16.99 -11.23 11.61
C LEU A 93 16.11 -11.54 12.84
N GLY A 94 14.83 -11.80 12.66
CA GLY A 94 13.87 -12.04 13.75
C GLY A 94 14.31 -13.07 14.77
N PRO A 95 14.81 -14.28 14.35
CA PRO A 95 15.32 -15.29 15.28
C PRO A 95 16.50 -14.80 16.14
N GLU A 96 17.41 -14.02 15.56
CA GLU A 96 18.58 -13.46 16.25
C GLU A 96 18.18 -12.35 17.24
N LEU A 97 17.39 -11.38 16.77
CA LEU A 97 16.92 -10.26 17.59
C LEU A 97 16.04 -10.73 18.76
N ARG A 98 15.22 -11.75 18.54
CA ARG A 98 14.42 -12.35 19.62
C ARG A 98 15.28 -12.97 20.71
N ARG A 99 16.35 -13.66 20.35
CA ARG A 99 17.31 -14.24 21.29
C ARG A 99 18.08 -13.15 22.03
N GLU A 100 18.58 -12.13 21.32
CA GLU A 100 19.36 -11.03 21.90
C GLU A 100 18.54 -10.21 22.92
N PHE A 101 17.28 -9.90 22.57
CA PHE A 101 16.40 -9.08 23.44
C PHE A 101 15.48 -9.89 24.33
N GLY A 102 15.56 -11.19 24.37
CA GLY A 102 14.68 -12.05 25.18
C GLY A 102 13.19 -11.90 24.84
N MET A 103 12.84 -11.65 23.56
CA MET A 103 11.47 -11.38 23.16
C MET A 103 10.65 -12.66 23.00
N SER A 104 9.43 -12.67 23.54
CA SER A 104 8.39 -13.67 23.21
C SER A 104 7.92 -13.51 21.75
N ASN A 105 7.19 -14.52 21.22
CA ASN A 105 6.54 -14.36 19.93
C ASN A 105 5.45 -13.28 19.96
N GLU A 106 4.73 -13.12 21.06
CA GLU A 106 3.75 -12.04 21.25
C GLU A 106 4.42 -10.66 21.17
N ALA A 107 5.57 -10.46 21.82
CA ALA A 107 6.34 -9.22 21.73
C ALA A 107 6.80 -8.94 20.30
N TYR A 108 7.29 -9.96 19.59
CA TYR A 108 7.65 -9.84 18.18
C TYR A 108 6.43 -9.53 17.28
N GLY A 109 5.31 -10.20 17.51
CA GLY A 109 4.04 -9.91 16.84
C GLY A 109 3.57 -8.47 17.06
N THR A 110 3.78 -7.91 18.26
CA THR A 110 3.48 -6.50 18.59
C THR A 110 4.38 -5.54 17.78
N VAL A 111 5.66 -5.85 17.61
CA VAL A 111 6.60 -5.09 16.76
C VAL A 111 6.12 -5.06 15.31
N LEU A 112 5.67 -6.20 14.78
CA LEU A 112 5.12 -6.30 13.42
C LEU A 112 3.80 -5.52 13.28
N SER A 113 2.93 -5.61 14.30
CA SER A 113 1.64 -4.92 14.33
C SER A 113 1.79 -3.41 14.39
N ALA A 114 2.81 -2.90 15.07
CA ALA A 114 3.13 -1.46 15.10
C ALA A 114 3.43 -0.93 13.68
N PHE A 115 4.20 -1.68 12.88
CA PHE A 115 4.43 -1.37 11.47
C PHE A 115 3.12 -1.36 10.68
N MET A 116 2.32 -2.42 10.80
CA MET A 116 1.08 -2.56 10.03
C MET A 116 0.06 -1.49 10.39
N LEU A 117 -0.02 -1.08 11.66
CA LEU A 117 -0.88 0.03 12.11
C LEU A 117 -0.48 1.34 11.42
N ALA A 118 0.80 1.70 11.51
CA ALA A 118 1.31 2.93 10.92
C ALA A 118 1.14 2.91 9.39
N TYR A 119 1.47 1.81 8.74
CA TYR A 119 1.33 1.61 7.31
C TYR A 119 -0.14 1.76 6.84
N THR A 120 -1.08 1.18 7.59
CA THR A 120 -2.52 1.25 7.30
C THR A 120 -3.05 2.68 7.35
N ILE A 121 -2.73 3.41 8.42
CA ILE A 121 -3.15 4.81 8.58
C ILE A 121 -2.51 5.69 7.51
N SER A 122 -1.21 5.51 7.29
CA SER A 122 -0.44 6.34 6.36
C SER A 122 -0.79 6.10 4.89
N ASN A 123 -1.27 4.91 4.50
CA ASN A 123 -1.78 4.66 3.15
C ASN A 123 -2.96 5.59 2.78
N GLY A 124 -3.83 5.91 3.74
CA GLY A 124 -4.92 6.86 3.54
C GLY A 124 -4.47 8.31 3.36
N ILE A 125 -3.28 8.65 3.86
CA ILE A 125 -2.75 10.03 3.90
C ILE A 125 -1.73 10.28 2.79
N SER A 126 -0.90 9.29 2.48
CA SER A 126 0.27 9.43 1.59
C SER A 126 -0.12 9.81 0.16
N GLY A 127 -1.19 9.23 -0.39
CA GLY A 127 -1.67 9.57 -1.74
C GLY A 127 -2.03 11.04 -1.87
N PRO A 128 -3.00 11.57 -1.10
CA PRO A 128 -3.34 12.98 -1.08
C PRO A 128 -2.17 13.92 -0.77
N LEU A 129 -1.25 13.50 0.09
CA LEU A 129 -0.05 14.27 0.40
C LEU A 129 0.86 14.40 -0.84
N ILE A 130 1.18 13.27 -1.51
CA ILE A 130 1.99 13.25 -2.73
C ILE A 130 1.33 14.03 -3.86
N ASP A 131 -0.01 14.03 -3.94
CA ASP A 131 -0.75 14.83 -4.91
C ASP A 131 -0.55 16.33 -4.69
N ARG A 132 -0.47 16.77 -3.44
CA ARG A 132 -0.30 18.19 -3.10
C ARG A 132 1.14 18.69 -3.27
N ILE A 133 2.13 17.90 -2.84
CA ILE A 133 3.55 18.31 -2.84
C ILE A 133 4.31 17.88 -4.09
N GLY A 134 3.67 17.10 -4.97
CA GLY A 134 4.23 16.57 -6.20
C GLY A 134 5.06 15.29 -6.00
N THR A 135 5.17 14.50 -7.07
CA THR A 135 5.81 13.17 -7.04
C THR A 135 7.28 13.22 -6.65
N ARG A 136 8.03 14.23 -7.15
CA ARG A 136 9.46 14.38 -6.84
C ARG A 136 9.71 14.48 -5.34
N VAL A 137 9.07 15.45 -4.71
CA VAL A 137 9.24 15.74 -3.27
C VAL A 137 8.58 14.66 -2.42
N GLY A 138 7.36 14.23 -2.77
CA GLY A 138 6.60 13.25 -2.01
C GLY A 138 7.31 11.90 -1.93
N TYR A 139 7.86 11.42 -3.05
CA TYR A 139 8.60 10.16 -3.06
C TYR A 139 9.90 10.25 -2.27
N THR A 140 10.64 11.39 -2.42
CA THR A 140 11.85 11.63 -1.64
C THR A 140 11.56 11.65 -0.15
N LEU A 141 10.51 12.37 0.29
CA LEU A 141 10.14 12.44 1.70
C LEU A 141 9.81 11.06 2.27
N SER A 142 9.02 10.28 1.54
CA SER A 142 8.70 8.90 1.91
C SER A 142 9.97 8.06 2.05
N MET A 143 10.85 8.09 1.04
CA MET A 143 12.14 7.38 1.06
C MET A 143 13.01 7.84 2.25
N ALA A 144 13.12 9.13 2.50
CA ALA A 144 13.91 9.67 3.61
C ALA A 144 13.41 9.16 4.96
N VAL A 145 12.08 9.16 5.18
CA VAL A 145 11.48 8.69 6.42
C VAL A 145 11.75 7.21 6.63
N TRP A 146 11.47 6.35 5.62
CA TRP A 146 11.67 4.91 5.81
C TRP A 146 13.15 4.52 5.89
N SER A 147 14.03 5.15 5.11
CA SER A 147 15.48 4.86 5.18
C SER A 147 16.07 5.29 6.51
N THR A 148 15.67 6.46 7.03
CA THR A 148 16.05 6.88 8.39
C THR A 148 15.53 5.87 9.42
N ALA A 149 14.27 5.47 9.34
CA ALA A 149 13.70 4.47 10.22
C ALA A 149 14.44 3.12 10.13
N GLY A 150 14.81 2.69 8.91
CA GLY A 150 15.63 1.51 8.68
C GLY A 150 16.97 1.58 9.44
N ILE A 151 17.69 2.68 9.31
CA ILE A 151 18.96 2.90 10.04
C ILE A 151 18.75 2.93 11.56
N LEU A 152 17.68 3.58 12.04
CA LEU A 152 17.38 3.67 13.48
C LEU A 152 17.18 2.30 14.14
N HIS A 153 16.79 1.25 13.38
CA HIS A 153 16.73 -0.11 13.94
C HIS A 153 18.07 -0.59 14.51
N ALA A 154 19.22 -0.08 14.00
CA ALA A 154 20.54 -0.39 14.54
C ALA A 154 20.73 0.11 15.99
N LEU A 155 19.92 1.06 16.44
CA LEU A 155 19.93 1.62 17.81
C LEU A 155 18.91 0.91 18.74
N ALA A 156 18.29 -0.18 18.27
CA ALA A 156 17.31 -0.88 19.08
C ALA A 156 17.93 -1.50 20.32
N THR A 157 17.22 -1.38 21.43
CA THR A 157 17.61 -1.91 22.76
C THR A 157 16.60 -2.93 23.31
N GLY A 158 15.52 -3.21 22.56
CA GLY A 158 14.47 -4.14 22.96
C GLY A 158 13.21 -4.01 22.11
N ALA A 159 12.16 -4.74 22.47
CA ALA A 159 10.90 -4.79 21.71
C ALA A 159 10.25 -3.41 21.55
N GLY A 160 10.27 -2.56 22.58
CA GLY A 160 9.65 -1.23 22.54
C GLY A 160 10.30 -0.30 21.53
N SER A 161 11.64 -0.23 21.51
CA SER A 161 12.37 0.58 20.53
C SER A 161 12.21 0.05 19.12
N LEU A 162 12.23 -1.28 18.94
CA LEU A 162 11.93 -1.91 17.63
C LEU A 162 10.53 -1.57 17.15
N ALA A 163 9.53 -1.62 18.03
CA ALA A 163 8.14 -1.25 17.66
C ALA A 163 8.04 0.21 17.25
N GLY A 164 8.72 1.13 17.96
CA GLY A 164 8.78 2.56 17.60
C GLY A 164 9.42 2.79 16.22
N PHE A 165 10.56 2.15 15.94
CA PHE A 165 11.23 2.27 14.64
C PHE A 165 10.44 1.61 13.51
N ARG A 166 9.76 0.48 13.80
CA ARG A 166 8.82 -0.16 12.85
C ARG A 166 7.61 0.70 12.55
N PHE A 167 7.07 1.38 13.56
CA PHE A 167 5.99 2.35 13.35
C PHE A 167 6.43 3.48 12.41
N LEU A 168 7.60 4.07 12.66
CA LEU A 168 8.16 5.10 11.79
C LEU A 168 8.43 4.58 10.37
N LEU A 169 8.94 3.35 10.24
CA LEU A 169 9.14 2.69 8.95
C LEU A 169 7.81 2.56 8.18
N GLY A 170 6.74 2.14 8.86
CA GLY A 170 5.41 2.01 8.27
C GLY A 170 4.86 3.33 7.74
N ILE A 171 5.11 4.45 8.43
CA ILE A 171 4.75 5.79 7.95
C ILE A 171 5.44 6.09 6.62
N GLY A 172 6.75 5.88 6.52
CA GLY A 172 7.53 6.16 5.32
C GLY A 172 7.17 5.27 4.15
N GLU A 173 7.07 3.95 4.38
CA GLU A 173 6.83 2.96 3.34
C GLU A 173 5.46 3.09 2.65
N ALA A 174 4.46 3.63 3.33
CA ALA A 174 3.11 3.82 2.80
C ALA A 174 3.08 4.73 1.55
N GLY A 175 4.08 5.60 1.38
CA GLY A 175 4.16 6.47 0.20
C GLY A 175 4.65 5.78 -1.07
N ASN A 176 5.27 4.60 -0.97
CA ASN A 176 5.85 3.91 -2.13
C ASN A 176 4.82 3.60 -3.23
N TRP A 177 3.68 3.01 -2.86
CA TRP A 177 2.64 2.62 -3.82
C TRP A 177 2.00 3.81 -4.55
N PRO A 178 1.50 4.86 -3.85
CA PRO A 178 0.96 6.03 -4.52
C PRO A 178 1.98 6.72 -5.42
N ALA A 179 3.23 6.87 -4.95
CA ALA A 179 4.29 7.50 -5.74
C ALA A 179 4.64 6.71 -6.99
N GLY A 180 4.80 5.39 -6.89
CA GLY A 180 5.12 4.52 -8.03
C GLY A 180 4.03 4.53 -9.11
N VAL A 181 2.76 4.43 -8.70
CA VAL A 181 1.61 4.56 -9.61
C VAL A 181 1.59 5.94 -10.27
N LYS A 182 1.91 7.00 -9.51
CA LYS A 182 1.94 8.36 -10.03
C LYS A 182 3.07 8.54 -11.05
N VAL A 183 4.25 7.99 -10.82
CA VAL A 183 5.34 7.93 -11.82
C VAL A 183 4.85 7.26 -13.11
N ALA A 184 4.16 6.13 -13.02
CA ALA A 184 3.63 5.43 -14.18
C ALA A 184 2.58 6.28 -14.94
N THR A 185 1.72 7.02 -14.23
CA THR A 185 0.68 7.84 -14.86
C THR A 185 1.22 9.13 -15.44
N GLU A 186 2.24 9.74 -14.85
CA GLU A 186 2.87 10.98 -15.30
C GLU A 186 3.78 10.79 -16.52
N TRP A 187 4.45 9.63 -16.62
CA TRP A 187 5.48 9.39 -17.64
C TRP A 187 5.04 8.48 -18.80
N PHE A 188 3.95 7.71 -18.64
CA PHE A 188 3.54 6.74 -19.64
C PHE A 188 2.17 7.04 -20.24
N PRO A 189 2.01 6.90 -21.58
CA PRO A 189 0.71 6.99 -22.20
C PRO A 189 -0.22 5.88 -21.71
N ALA A 190 -1.53 6.10 -21.76
CA ALA A 190 -2.54 5.20 -21.21
C ALA A 190 -2.38 3.74 -21.62
N ARG A 191 -1.98 3.49 -22.88
CA ARG A 191 -1.74 2.15 -23.43
C ARG A 191 -0.58 1.37 -22.79
N GLU A 192 0.38 2.07 -22.18
CA GLU A 192 1.60 1.47 -21.61
C GLU A 192 1.63 1.53 -20.08
N ARG A 193 0.70 2.24 -19.43
CA ARG A 193 0.63 2.40 -17.96
C ARG A 193 0.55 1.06 -17.23
N ALA A 194 -0.21 0.10 -17.77
CA ALA A 194 -0.32 -1.23 -17.16
C ALA A 194 1.03 -1.96 -17.12
N LEU A 195 1.83 -1.86 -18.19
CA LEU A 195 3.18 -2.43 -18.24
C LEU A 195 4.11 -1.73 -17.24
N ALA A 196 4.06 -0.40 -17.17
CA ALA A 196 4.86 0.38 -16.23
C ALA A 196 4.53 0.01 -14.78
N CYS A 197 3.23 -0.10 -14.43
CA CYS A 197 2.80 -0.57 -13.12
C CYS A 197 3.26 -2.01 -12.84
N GLY A 198 3.24 -2.89 -13.85
CA GLY A 198 3.76 -4.25 -13.73
C GLY A 198 5.24 -4.30 -13.38
N ILE A 199 6.06 -3.50 -14.08
CA ILE A 199 7.51 -3.37 -13.81
C ILE A 199 7.74 -2.85 -12.39
N PHE A 200 7.07 -1.77 -12.00
CA PHE A 200 7.14 -1.22 -10.65
C PHE A 200 6.79 -2.26 -9.57
N ASN A 201 5.69 -2.99 -9.77
CA ASN A 201 5.19 -3.99 -8.83
C ASN A 201 6.11 -5.21 -8.69
N SER A 202 6.82 -5.61 -9.77
CA SER A 202 7.75 -6.75 -9.72
C SER A 202 8.94 -6.51 -8.79
N GLY A 203 9.24 -5.24 -8.47
CA GLY A 203 10.25 -4.89 -7.46
C GLY A 203 9.96 -5.48 -6.08
N ALA A 204 8.69 -5.72 -5.74
CA ALA A 204 8.28 -6.29 -4.46
C ALA A 204 8.80 -7.74 -4.29
N ALA A 205 8.60 -8.56 -5.30
CA ALA A 205 9.02 -9.95 -5.24
C ALA A 205 10.53 -10.10 -5.40
N ILE A 206 11.14 -9.32 -6.27
CA ILE A 206 12.60 -9.31 -6.43
C ILE A 206 13.27 -8.83 -5.14
N GLY A 207 12.73 -7.79 -4.47
CA GLY A 207 13.21 -7.33 -3.18
C GLY A 207 13.10 -8.42 -2.11
N ALA A 208 11.95 -9.09 -2.01
CA ALA A 208 11.74 -10.19 -1.06
C ALA A 208 12.66 -11.39 -1.34
N MET A 209 12.91 -11.72 -2.61
CA MET A 209 13.79 -12.80 -3.02
C MET A 209 15.26 -12.52 -2.66
N ILE A 210 15.74 -11.31 -2.90
CA ILE A 210 17.13 -10.91 -2.61
C ILE A 210 17.34 -10.72 -1.10
N ALA A 211 16.29 -10.37 -0.34
CA ALA A 211 16.41 -10.01 1.06
C ALA A 211 17.03 -11.13 1.91
N ALA A 212 16.53 -12.36 1.81
CA ALA A 212 17.02 -13.44 2.67
C ALA A 212 18.52 -13.72 2.50
N PRO A 213 19.06 -13.94 1.28
CA PRO A 213 20.49 -14.17 1.10
C PRO A 213 21.34 -12.95 1.44
N LEU A 214 20.92 -11.73 1.03
CA LEU A 214 21.69 -10.52 1.26
C LEU A 214 21.77 -10.15 2.75
N VAL A 215 20.61 -10.15 3.43
CA VAL A 215 20.52 -9.83 4.87
C VAL A 215 21.31 -10.82 5.69
N SER A 216 21.17 -12.13 5.40
CA SER A 216 21.91 -13.18 6.11
C SER A 216 23.41 -13.04 5.91
N TRP A 217 23.87 -12.79 4.67
CA TRP A 217 25.28 -12.57 4.37
C TRP A 217 25.85 -11.36 5.10
N LEU A 218 25.15 -10.22 5.07
CA LEU A 218 25.57 -9.02 5.78
C LEU A 218 25.64 -9.23 7.30
N ALA A 219 24.62 -9.87 7.87
CA ALA A 219 24.53 -10.08 9.30
C ALA A 219 25.60 -11.06 9.82
N LEU A 220 25.86 -12.15 9.10
CA LEU A 220 26.92 -13.09 9.44
C LEU A 220 28.31 -12.48 9.36
N ARG A 221 28.53 -11.52 8.46
CA ARG A 221 29.85 -10.88 8.25
C ARG A 221 30.08 -9.66 9.13
N TYR A 222 29.04 -8.83 9.34
CA TYR A 222 29.15 -7.53 9.95
C TYR A 222 28.21 -7.28 11.14
N GLY A 223 27.37 -8.27 11.49
CA GLY A 223 26.37 -8.19 12.54
C GLY A 223 25.09 -7.47 12.10
N TRP A 224 24.01 -7.69 12.86
CA TRP A 224 22.68 -7.18 12.54
C TRP A 224 22.57 -5.65 12.53
N LYS A 225 23.28 -4.94 13.41
CA LYS A 225 23.26 -3.46 13.47
C LYS A 225 23.77 -2.87 12.16
N THR A 226 24.94 -3.34 11.70
CA THR A 226 25.52 -2.90 10.42
C THR A 226 24.62 -3.23 9.24
N THR A 227 23.94 -4.36 9.30
CA THR A 227 22.99 -4.77 8.25
C THR A 227 21.86 -3.75 8.09
N PHE A 228 21.21 -3.31 9.18
CA PHE A 228 20.20 -2.25 9.13
C PHE A 228 20.74 -0.94 8.59
N VAL A 229 21.95 -0.54 9.00
CA VAL A 229 22.57 0.69 8.48
C VAL A 229 22.84 0.59 6.98
N VAL A 230 23.45 -0.50 6.51
CA VAL A 230 23.80 -0.68 5.09
C VAL A 230 22.54 -0.68 4.22
N ILE A 231 21.51 -1.43 4.61
CA ILE A 231 20.26 -1.49 3.85
C ILE A 231 19.56 -0.13 3.86
N GLY A 232 19.44 0.53 5.00
CA GLY A 232 18.80 1.84 5.07
C GLY A 232 19.57 2.92 4.28
N LEU A 233 20.90 2.84 4.17
CA LEU A 233 21.70 3.74 3.34
C LEU A 233 21.42 3.60 1.84
N THR A 234 20.96 2.44 1.37
CA THR A 234 20.59 2.26 -0.05
C THR A 234 19.51 3.22 -0.50
N GLY A 235 18.57 3.57 0.38
CA GLY A 235 17.54 4.57 0.09
C GLY A 235 18.10 5.99 -0.09
N TYR A 236 19.14 6.37 0.66
CA TYR A 236 19.81 7.67 0.46
C TYR A 236 20.55 7.71 -0.87
N VAL A 237 21.21 6.62 -1.27
CA VAL A 237 21.83 6.51 -2.60
C VAL A 237 20.77 6.65 -3.69
N TRP A 238 19.63 5.98 -3.52
CA TRP A 238 18.50 6.13 -4.43
C TRP A 238 18.00 7.59 -4.52
N MET A 239 17.87 8.28 -3.38
CA MET A 239 17.42 9.67 -3.34
C MET A 239 18.32 10.60 -4.13
N ILE A 240 19.65 10.42 -4.04
CA ILE A 240 20.62 11.22 -4.82
C ILE A 240 20.33 11.02 -6.31
N GLY A 241 20.27 9.78 -6.77
CA GLY A 241 19.96 9.47 -8.17
C GLY A 241 18.60 10.03 -8.62
N TRP A 242 17.58 9.90 -7.78
CA TRP A 242 16.24 10.42 -8.03
C TRP A 242 16.24 11.95 -8.22
N TRP A 243 16.90 12.69 -7.35
CA TRP A 243 17.00 14.15 -7.43
C TRP A 243 17.76 14.64 -8.64
N LEU A 244 18.77 13.92 -9.08
CA LEU A 244 19.57 14.29 -10.27
C LEU A 244 18.80 14.06 -11.57
N VAL A 245 17.94 13.04 -11.62
CA VAL A 245 17.31 12.58 -12.87
C VAL A 245 15.85 12.98 -13.01
N TYR A 246 15.07 12.97 -11.92
CA TYR A 246 13.64 13.22 -12.00
C TYR A 246 13.31 14.69 -12.30
N ARG A 247 12.47 14.88 -13.32
CA ARG A 247 11.87 16.19 -13.66
C ARG A 247 10.37 15.99 -13.80
N THR A 248 9.57 16.91 -13.22
CA THR A 248 8.12 16.83 -13.38
C THR A 248 7.76 17.11 -14.84
N PRO A 249 7.02 16.21 -15.54
CA PRO A 249 6.61 16.47 -16.92
C PRO A 249 5.71 17.72 -17.01
N ALA A 250 5.91 18.54 -18.06
CA ALA A 250 5.14 19.78 -18.25
C ALA A 250 3.63 19.53 -18.34
N ALA A 251 3.20 18.39 -18.90
CA ALA A 251 1.80 18.00 -19.02
C ALA A 251 1.09 17.82 -17.67
N VAL A 252 1.83 17.39 -16.61
CA VAL A 252 1.27 17.19 -15.26
C VAL A 252 0.94 18.52 -14.58
N LEU A 253 1.67 19.58 -14.93
CA LEU A 253 1.43 20.92 -14.39
C LEU A 253 0.13 21.55 -14.92
N ALA A 254 -0.43 21.02 -16.02
CA ALA A 254 -1.63 21.54 -16.69
C ALA A 254 -2.93 20.79 -16.33
N GLU A 255 -2.85 19.57 -15.77
CA GLU A 255 -4.04 18.79 -15.40
C GLU A 255 -4.48 19.10 -13.96
N VAL A 256 -5.52 19.92 -13.81
CA VAL A 256 -6.30 20.00 -12.57
C VAL A 256 -7.20 18.77 -12.55
N SER A 257 -6.78 17.71 -11.87
CA SER A 257 -7.56 16.48 -11.71
C SER A 257 -8.88 16.79 -10.98
N ALA A 258 -9.99 16.26 -11.50
CA ALA A 258 -11.27 16.31 -10.80
C ALA A 258 -11.13 15.73 -9.38
N PRO A 259 -11.77 16.32 -8.37
CA PRO A 259 -11.65 15.84 -6.99
C PRO A 259 -12.06 14.37 -6.90
N PRO A 260 -11.28 13.53 -6.19
CA PRO A 260 -11.59 12.12 -6.03
C PRO A 260 -12.95 11.94 -5.32
N ALA A 261 -13.68 10.87 -5.68
CA ALA A 261 -14.92 10.53 -4.99
C ALA A 261 -14.66 10.36 -3.49
N SER A 262 -15.59 10.87 -2.65
CA SER A 262 -15.45 10.76 -1.19
C SER A 262 -15.25 9.29 -0.76
N PRO A 263 -14.18 8.96 -0.02
CA PRO A 263 -13.91 7.59 0.45
C PRO A 263 -15.09 6.99 1.24
N TRP A 264 -15.76 7.80 2.04
CA TRP A 264 -16.92 7.38 2.84
C TRP A 264 -18.12 6.98 1.99
N ARG A 265 -18.32 7.65 0.86
CA ARG A 265 -19.38 7.30 -0.09
C ARG A 265 -19.05 5.98 -0.79
N LEU A 266 -17.80 5.75 -1.15
CA LEU A 266 -17.34 4.50 -1.74
C LEU A 266 -17.46 3.33 -0.76
N MET A 267 -17.07 3.50 0.52
CA MET A 267 -17.21 2.47 1.56
C MET A 267 -18.64 2.05 1.84
N ARG A 268 -19.63 2.91 1.57
CA ARG A 268 -21.06 2.55 1.71
C ARG A 268 -21.56 1.65 0.58
N THR A 269 -20.82 1.50 -0.50
CA THR A 269 -21.19 0.55 -1.56
C THR A 269 -20.88 -0.88 -1.10
N ARG A 270 -21.83 -1.80 -1.31
CA ARG A 270 -21.66 -3.22 -0.96
C ARG A 270 -20.39 -3.82 -1.55
N PHE A 271 -20.06 -3.45 -2.79
CA PHE A 271 -18.87 -3.95 -3.47
C PHE A 271 -17.59 -3.57 -2.71
N VAL A 272 -17.40 -2.30 -2.37
CA VAL A 272 -16.18 -1.79 -1.74
C VAL A 272 -16.04 -2.33 -0.32
N SER A 273 -17.12 -2.33 0.48
CA SER A 273 -17.08 -2.85 1.84
C SER A 273 -16.79 -4.35 1.88
N VAL A 274 -17.39 -5.15 0.99
CA VAL A 274 -17.13 -6.59 0.90
C VAL A 274 -15.72 -6.86 0.38
N LEU A 275 -15.23 -6.11 -0.61
CA LEU A 275 -13.85 -6.22 -1.09
C LEU A 275 -12.87 -5.91 0.03
N THR A 276 -13.07 -4.81 0.75
CA THR A 276 -12.24 -4.42 1.91
C THR A 276 -12.25 -5.51 2.98
N LEU A 277 -13.42 -6.03 3.33
CA LEU A 277 -13.55 -7.12 4.31
C LEU A 277 -12.87 -8.41 3.84
N SER A 278 -12.96 -8.74 2.55
CA SER A 278 -12.27 -9.92 2.00
C SER A 278 -10.74 -9.80 2.13
N LYS A 279 -10.21 -8.58 1.99
CA LYS A 279 -8.77 -8.31 2.17
C LYS A 279 -8.33 -8.43 3.63
N VAL A 280 -9.21 -8.17 4.60
CA VAL A 280 -8.93 -8.40 6.03
C VAL A 280 -8.59 -9.88 6.31
N PHE A 281 -9.18 -10.81 5.56
CA PHE A 281 -8.93 -12.25 5.73
C PHE A 281 -7.92 -12.83 4.72
N LEU A 282 -7.74 -12.22 3.56
CA LEU A 282 -6.83 -12.75 2.54
C LEU A 282 -5.38 -12.37 2.80
N ASP A 283 -5.11 -11.09 3.03
CA ASP A 283 -3.74 -10.55 3.03
C ASP A 283 -2.92 -10.89 4.28
N PRO A 284 -3.51 -11.15 5.46
CA PRO A 284 -2.74 -11.63 6.60
C PRO A 284 -1.98 -12.91 6.33
N ALA A 285 -2.49 -13.80 5.45
CA ALA A 285 -1.75 -15.01 5.04
C ALA A 285 -0.43 -14.65 4.35
N TRP A 286 -0.42 -13.64 3.49
CA TRP A 286 0.78 -13.13 2.84
C TRP A 286 1.75 -12.50 3.85
N TYR A 287 1.24 -11.65 4.75
CA TYR A 287 2.06 -11.04 5.79
C TYR A 287 2.65 -12.06 6.75
N PHE A 288 1.94 -13.16 7.02
CA PHE A 288 2.47 -14.26 7.81
C PHE A 288 3.70 -14.87 7.16
N TYR A 289 3.68 -15.19 5.86
CA TYR A 289 4.86 -15.72 5.17
C TYR A 289 5.99 -14.71 5.09
N ILE A 290 5.68 -13.43 4.88
CA ILE A 290 6.71 -12.38 4.88
C ILE A 290 7.40 -12.26 6.23
N PHE A 291 6.65 -12.27 7.34
CA PHE A 291 7.17 -11.88 8.64
C PHE A 291 7.56 -13.05 9.54
N TRP A 292 6.89 -14.20 9.40
CA TRP A 292 7.04 -15.32 10.32
C TRP A 292 7.75 -16.52 9.72
N PHE A 293 7.91 -16.59 8.40
CA PHE A 293 8.52 -17.78 7.77
C PHE A 293 9.97 -18.02 8.19
N PRO A 294 10.88 -17.01 8.24
CA PRO A 294 12.22 -17.22 8.77
C PRO A 294 12.22 -17.68 10.23
N GLN A 295 11.31 -17.13 11.03
CA GLN A 295 11.14 -17.50 12.43
C GLN A 295 10.65 -18.95 12.58
N TYR A 296 9.71 -19.38 11.72
CA TYR A 296 9.23 -20.76 11.66
C TYR A 296 10.38 -21.74 11.33
N LEU A 297 11.18 -21.44 10.31
CA LEU A 297 12.35 -22.26 9.94
C LEU A 297 13.34 -22.38 11.10
N SER A 298 13.59 -21.31 11.83
CA SER A 298 14.48 -21.33 12.98
C SER A 298 13.89 -22.11 14.16
N SER A 299 12.65 -21.81 14.56
CA SER A 299 12.06 -22.34 15.80
C SER A 299 11.61 -23.79 15.68
N VAL A 300 11.10 -24.23 14.51
CA VAL A 300 10.55 -25.56 14.30
C VAL A 300 11.58 -26.51 13.69
N HIS A 301 12.38 -26.00 12.75
CA HIS A 301 13.32 -26.84 12.01
C HIS A 301 14.79 -26.59 12.37
N GLY A 302 15.08 -25.71 13.34
CA GLY A 302 16.44 -25.47 13.84
C GLY A 302 17.37 -24.82 12.81
N PHE A 303 16.82 -24.07 11.84
CA PHE A 303 17.63 -23.38 10.85
C PHE A 303 18.39 -22.22 11.48
N ASP A 304 19.68 -22.17 11.23
CA ASP A 304 20.52 -21.00 11.49
C ASP A 304 20.33 -19.92 10.41
N LEU A 305 20.94 -18.77 10.64
CA LEU A 305 20.82 -17.63 9.73
C LEU A 305 21.35 -17.95 8.31
N ALA A 306 22.38 -18.78 8.20
CA ALA A 306 22.93 -19.18 6.90
C ALA A 306 21.93 -20.04 6.10
N LYS A 307 21.30 -21.03 6.75
CA LYS A 307 20.27 -21.88 6.12
C LYS A 307 19.02 -21.07 5.76
N ILE A 308 18.60 -20.11 6.62
CA ILE A 308 17.51 -19.19 6.32
C ILE A 308 17.83 -18.40 5.05
N GLY A 309 19.03 -17.83 4.95
CA GLY A 309 19.47 -17.10 3.76
C GLY A 309 19.42 -17.91 2.47
N MET A 310 19.75 -19.21 2.56
CA MET A 310 19.72 -20.12 1.41
C MET A 310 18.32 -20.61 1.01
N THR A 311 17.32 -20.52 1.88
CA THR A 311 16.03 -21.20 1.66
C THR A 311 14.81 -20.29 1.72
N ALA A 312 14.85 -19.22 2.52
CA ALA A 312 13.66 -18.42 2.77
C ALA A 312 13.16 -17.58 1.56
N TRP A 313 13.94 -17.50 0.49
CA TRP A 313 13.56 -16.86 -0.77
C TRP A 313 12.66 -17.73 -1.68
N ILE A 314 12.66 -19.07 -1.48
CA ILE A 314 11.99 -20.04 -2.37
C ILE A 314 10.47 -19.75 -2.52
N PRO A 315 9.68 -19.51 -1.45
CA PRO A 315 8.27 -19.20 -1.57
C PRO A 315 7.98 -17.90 -2.33
N PHE A 316 8.91 -16.95 -2.37
CA PHE A 316 8.74 -15.69 -3.07
C PHE A 316 8.92 -15.83 -4.59
N VAL A 317 9.80 -16.71 -5.04
CA VAL A 317 9.88 -17.06 -6.47
C VAL A 317 8.60 -17.71 -6.96
N THR A 318 8.05 -18.65 -6.19
CA THR A 318 6.79 -19.31 -6.58
C THR A 318 5.61 -18.33 -6.53
N ALA A 319 5.66 -17.34 -5.64
CA ALA A 319 4.68 -16.25 -5.61
C ALA A 319 4.69 -15.44 -6.93
N ASP A 320 5.87 -15.12 -7.49
CA ASP A 320 5.94 -14.45 -8.79
C ASP A 320 5.38 -15.28 -9.92
N LEU A 321 5.68 -16.59 -9.93
CA LEU A 321 5.05 -17.51 -10.87
C LEU A 321 3.52 -17.50 -10.71
N GLY A 322 3.01 -17.41 -9.48
CA GLY A 322 1.58 -17.28 -9.21
C GLY A 322 0.95 -16.03 -9.83
N ASN A 323 1.62 -14.89 -9.76
CA ASN A 323 1.18 -13.65 -10.43
C ASN A 323 1.04 -13.85 -11.94
N LEU A 324 2.04 -14.42 -12.59
CA LEU A 324 2.06 -14.64 -14.04
C LEU A 324 1.00 -15.67 -14.45
N VAL A 325 0.95 -16.81 -13.79
CA VAL A 325 0.01 -17.89 -14.07
C VAL A 325 -1.43 -17.45 -13.79
N GLY A 326 -1.68 -16.71 -12.70
CA GLY A 326 -3.01 -16.19 -12.36
C GLY A 326 -3.58 -15.28 -13.45
N GLY A 327 -2.78 -14.35 -13.94
CA GLY A 327 -3.17 -13.48 -15.06
C GLY A 327 -3.35 -14.24 -16.37
N TRP A 328 -2.40 -15.12 -16.72
CA TRP A 328 -2.46 -15.95 -17.93
C TRP A 328 -3.68 -16.87 -17.94
N PHE A 329 -3.95 -17.56 -16.84
CA PHE A 329 -5.05 -18.51 -16.72
C PHE A 329 -6.40 -17.83 -16.94
N THR A 330 -6.65 -16.70 -16.28
CA THR A 330 -7.86 -15.91 -16.45
C THR A 330 -7.99 -15.37 -17.88
N GLY A 331 -6.90 -14.83 -18.43
CA GLY A 331 -6.87 -14.38 -19.81
C GLY A 331 -7.18 -15.50 -20.82
N ARG A 332 -6.73 -16.74 -20.56
CA ARG A 332 -7.04 -17.90 -21.40
C ARG A 332 -8.54 -18.28 -21.32
N LEU A 333 -9.14 -18.23 -20.12
CA LEU A 333 -10.59 -18.49 -19.94
C LEU A 333 -11.41 -17.45 -20.73
N ILE A 334 -11.07 -16.18 -20.63
CA ILE A 334 -11.77 -15.10 -21.36
C ILE A 334 -11.63 -15.28 -22.87
N ARG A 335 -10.43 -15.59 -23.36
CA ARG A 335 -10.21 -15.88 -24.80
C ARG A 335 -10.99 -17.11 -25.31
N ARG A 336 -11.34 -18.03 -24.42
CA ARG A 336 -12.22 -19.18 -24.71
C ARG A 336 -13.72 -18.85 -24.62
N GLY A 337 -14.10 -17.58 -24.49
CA GLY A 337 -15.49 -17.13 -24.45
C GLY A 337 -16.13 -17.17 -23.05
N VAL A 338 -15.38 -17.49 -21.98
CA VAL A 338 -15.94 -17.42 -20.63
C VAL A 338 -16.11 -15.94 -20.22
N PRO A 339 -17.31 -15.52 -19.75
CA PRO A 339 -17.53 -14.15 -19.29
C PRO A 339 -16.49 -13.72 -18.23
N SER A 340 -15.99 -12.47 -18.31
CA SER A 340 -14.93 -11.96 -17.42
C SER A 340 -15.22 -12.21 -15.95
N SER A 341 -16.45 -11.92 -15.50
CA SER A 341 -16.89 -12.16 -14.12
C SER A 341 -16.74 -13.62 -13.68
N ARG A 342 -17.17 -14.58 -14.54
CA ARG A 342 -17.03 -16.02 -14.26
C ARG A 342 -15.57 -16.45 -14.29
N ALA A 343 -14.80 -16.02 -15.30
CA ALA A 343 -13.40 -16.37 -15.44
C ALA A 343 -12.61 -15.94 -14.19
N ARG A 344 -12.84 -14.71 -13.69
CA ARG A 344 -12.17 -14.20 -12.49
C ARG A 344 -12.61 -14.95 -11.23
N LYS A 345 -13.92 -15.20 -11.04
CA LYS A 345 -14.41 -15.98 -9.89
C LYS A 345 -13.87 -17.40 -9.89
N THR A 346 -13.82 -18.07 -11.03
CA THR A 346 -13.20 -19.39 -11.17
C THR A 346 -11.72 -19.37 -10.79
N SER A 347 -10.98 -18.37 -11.28
CA SER A 347 -9.55 -18.22 -10.96
C SER A 347 -9.33 -18.02 -9.48
N VAL A 348 -10.00 -17.07 -8.83
CA VAL A 348 -9.82 -16.84 -7.39
C VAL A 348 -10.23 -18.06 -6.55
N THR A 349 -11.21 -18.87 -7.01
CA THR A 349 -11.57 -20.11 -6.35
C THR A 349 -10.45 -21.12 -6.38
N ILE A 350 -9.85 -21.37 -7.56
CA ILE A 350 -8.75 -22.32 -7.70
C ILE A 350 -7.55 -21.88 -6.85
N PHE A 351 -7.18 -20.60 -6.94
CA PHE A 351 -6.03 -20.07 -6.21
C PHE A 351 -6.27 -20.02 -4.68
N ALA A 352 -7.49 -19.74 -4.21
CA ALA A 352 -7.83 -19.84 -2.79
C ALA A 352 -7.73 -21.27 -2.26
N LEU A 353 -8.14 -22.26 -3.06
CA LEU A 353 -7.99 -23.67 -2.69
C LEU A 353 -6.52 -24.08 -2.62
N LEU A 354 -5.65 -23.57 -3.49
CA LEU A 354 -4.19 -23.82 -3.39
C LEU A 354 -3.60 -23.25 -2.10
N MET A 355 -4.13 -22.14 -1.58
CA MET A 355 -3.66 -21.57 -0.31
C MET A 355 -3.90 -22.50 0.89
N THR A 356 -4.85 -23.43 0.82
CA THR A 356 -5.10 -24.41 1.89
C THR A 356 -3.92 -25.39 2.06
N ALA A 357 -2.96 -25.43 1.13
CA ALA A 357 -1.70 -26.19 1.29
C ALA A 357 -0.89 -25.74 2.53
N ALA A 358 -1.19 -24.57 3.09
CA ALA A 358 -0.65 -24.17 4.39
C ALA A 358 -1.03 -25.13 5.53
N ILE A 359 -2.20 -25.76 5.48
CA ILE A 359 -2.68 -26.67 6.54
C ILE A 359 -1.76 -27.89 6.69
N PRO A 360 -1.53 -28.71 5.66
CA PRO A 360 -0.62 -29.84 5.77
C PRO A 360 0.85 -29.40 6.01
N ALA A 361 1.26 -28.18 5.61
CA ALA A 361 2.61 -27.68 5.89
C ALA A 361 2.93 -27.63 7.38
N ALA A 362 1.93 -27.43 8.24
CA ALA A 362 2.10 -27.42 9.69
C ALA A 362 2.26 -28.82 10.32
N LEU A 363 1.90 -29.87 9.58
CA LEU A 363 1.82 -31.24 10.11
C LEU A 363 2.97 -32.12 9.63
N VAL A 364 3.76 -31.66 8.67
CA VAL A 364 4.87 -32.43 8.10
C VAL A 364 6.17 -32.14 8.82
N SER A 365 6.91 -33.20 9.15
CA SER A 365 8.23 -33.09 9.81
C SER A 365 9.36 -32.75 8.83
N ASN A 366 9.21 -33.09 7.55
CA ASN A 366 10.22 -32.80 6.53
C ASN A 366 10.11 -31.30 6.11
N VAL A 367 11.18 -30.57 6.38
CA VAL A 367 11.27 -29.13 6.08
C VAL A 367 11.12 -28.82 4.60
N TRP A 368 11.62 -29.65 3.70
CA TRP A 368 11.52 -29.41 2.26
C TRP A 368 10.10 -29.58 1.75
N VAL A 369 9.35 -30.54 2.32
CA VAL A 369 7.94 -30.72 2.04
C VAL A 369 7.14 -29.51 2.59
N ALA A 370 7.47 -29.04 3.79
CA ALA A 370 6.86 -27.85 4.37
C ALA A 370 7.11 -26.60 3.49
N ILE A 371 8.36 -26.37 3.06
CA ILE A 371 8.72 -25.28 2.14
C ILE A 371 7.95 -25.42 0.81
N GLY A 372 7.86 -26.61 0.25
CA GLY A 372 7.09 -26.87 -0.97
C GLY A 372 5.61 -26.55 -0.82
N LEU A 373 4.97 -26.96 0.27
CA LEU A 373 3.56 -26.66 0.57
C LEU A 373 3.32 -25.15 0.81
N ILE A 374 4.24 -24.48 1.52
CA ILE A 374 4.20 -23.03 1.70
C ILE A 374 4.37 -22.33 0.34
N SER A 375 5.22 -22.84 -0.53
CA SER A 375 5.42 -22.35 -1.90
C SER A 375 4.15 -22.47 -2.75
N VAL A 376 3.38 -23.55 -2.60
CA VAL A 376 2.06 -23.70 -3.23
C VAL A 376 1.07 -22.68 -2.65
N ALA A 377 1.09 -22.44 -1.35
CA ALA A 377 0.21 -21.46 -0.72
C ALA A 377 0.52 -20.02 -1.15
N THR A 378 1.81 -19.64 -1.26
CA THR A 378 2.22 -18.31 -1.73
C THR A 378 1.93 -18.10 -3.22
N PHE A 379 2.12 -19.14 -4.05
CA PHE A 379 1.66 -19.17 -5.44
C PHE A 379 0.16 -18.94 -5.53
N GLY A 380 -0.62 -19.63 -4.69
CA GLY A 380 -2.07 -19.45 -4.58
C GLY A 380 -2.45 -18.03 -4.23
N TYR A 381 -1.81 -17.43 -3.22
CA TYR A 381 -2.07 -16.06 -2.79
C TYR A 381 -1.89 -15.06 -3.94
N THR A 382 -0.77 -15.09 -4.62
CA THR A 382 -0.45 -14.11 -5.67
C THR A 382 -1.32 -14.31 -6.91
N GLY A 383 -1.63 -15.57 -7.28
CA GLY A 383 -2.58 -15.87 -8.34
C GLY A 383 -4.00 -15.38 -8.05
N TYR A 384 -4.45 -15.50 -6.78
CA TYR A 384 -5.70 -14.90 -6.31
C TYR A 384 -5.64 -13.37 -6.40
N ASN A 385 -4.61 -12.77 -5.81
CA ASN A 385 -4.48 -11.32 -5.68
C ASN A 385 -4.41 -10.62 -7.05
N THR A 386 -3.69 -11.18 -8.02
CA THR A 386 -3.62 -10.66 -9.39
C THR A 386 -5.01 -10.55 -10.03
N ASN A 387 -5.89 -11.53 -9.80
CA ASN A 387 -7.26 -11.50 -10.29
C ASN A 387 -8.14 -10.52 -9.51
N ALA A 388 -8.00 -10.48 -8.19
CA ALA A 388 -8.73 -9.54 -7.34
C ALA A 388 -8.38 -8.07 -7.67
N LEU A 389 -7.12 -7.79 -8.03
CA LEU A 389 -6.65 -6.46 -8.47
C LEU A 389 -7.46 -5.88 -9.64
N ALA A 390 -8.03 -6.71 -10.47
CA ALA A 390 -8.84 -6.26 -11.61
C ALA A 390 -10.33 -6.03 -11.27
N PHE A 391 -10.84 -6.50 -10.10
CA PHE A 391 -12.25 -6.37 -9.75
C PHE A 391 -12.79 -4.94 -9.78
N PRO A 392 -12.13 -3.93 -9.18
CA PRO A 392 -12.62 -2.56 -9.23
C PRO A 392 -12.66 -1.99 -10.66
N ALA A 393 -11.72 -2.36 -11.52
CA ALA A 393 -11.69 -1.89 -12.90
C ALA A 393 -12.80 -2.49 -13.77
N ASP A 394 -13.34 -3.67 -13.41
CA ASP A 394 -14.47 -4.29 -14.10
C ASP A 394 -15.83 -3.66 -13.68
N VAL A 395 -15.88 -2.97 -12.52
CA VAL A 395 -17.12 -2.50 -11.90
C VAL A 395 -17.26 -0.98 -11.89
N PHE A 396 -16.14 -0.26 -11.72
CA PHE A 396 -16.12 1.20 -11.56
C PHE A 396 -15.38 1.92 -12.67
N PRO A 397 -15.69 3.20 -12.91
CA PRO A 397 -14.90 4.06 -13.80
C PRO A 397 -13.43 4.17 -13.36
N LYS A 398 -12.54 4.36 -14.34
CA LYS A 398 -11.08 4.36 -14.12
C LYS A 398 -10.60 5.35 -13.05
N ASN A 399 -11.24 6.51 -12.93
CA ASN A 399 -10.92 7.56 -11.95
C ASN A 399 -11.24 7.18 -10.50
N MET A 400 -11.99 6.10 -10.23
CA MET A 400 -12.34 5.63 -8.90
C MET A 400 -11.54 4.41 -8.46
N VAL A 401 -10.90 3.69 -9.38
CA VAL A 401 -10.20 2.43 -9.12
C VAL A 401 -9.10 2.60 -8.07
N GLY A 402 -8.33 3.68 -8.14
CA GLY A 402 -7.27 3.97 -7.17
C GLY A 402 -7.80 4.18 -5.74
N SER A 403 -8.89 4.95 -5.61
CA SER A 403 -9.54 5.18 -4.29
C SER A 403 -10.09 3.89 -3.69
N ILE A 404 -10.68 3.01 -4.51
CA ILE A 404 -11.21 1.72 -4.06
C ILE A 404 -10.08 0.81 -3.60
N TRP A 405 -8.95 0.80 -4.33
CA TRP A 405 -7.77 0.04 -3.90
C TRP A 405 -7.15 0.59 -2.63
N GLY A 406 -7.13 1.90 -2.44
CA GLY A 406 -6.70 2.51 -1.18
C GLY A 406 -7.52 1.99 0.01
N LEU A 407 -8.85 1.97 -0.13
CA LEU A 407 -9.75 1.44 0.90
C LEU A 407 -9.57 -0.07 1.13
N ALA A 408 -9.44 -0.85 0.06
CA ALA A 408 -9.17 -2.28 0.18
C ALA A 408 -7.82 -2.56 0.87
N SER A 409 -6.79 -1.76 0.59
CA SER A 409 -5.47 -1.86 1.23
C SER A 409 -5.50 -1.49 2.71
N MET A 410 -6.40 -0.58 3.13
CA MET A 410 -6.64 -0.35 4.56
C MET A 410 -7.19 -1.60 5.26
N GLY A 411 -8.10 -2.34 4.61
CA GLY A 411 -8.57 -3.63 5.11
C GLY A 411 -7.44 -4.65 5.24
N ALA A 412 -6.58 -4.76 4.23
CA ALA A 412 -5.40 -5.60 4.24
C ALA A 412 -4.45 -5.27 5.42
N GLY A 413 -4.17 -3.98 5.60
CA GLY A 413 -3.31 -3.51 6.68
C GLY A 413 -3.91 -3.75 8.07
N PHE A 414 -5.22 -3.50 8.24
CA PHE A 414 -5.94 -3.80 9.49
C PHE A 414 -5.88 -5.30 9.81
N GLY A 415 -6.18 -6.16 8.85
CA GLY A 415 -6.03 -7.60 9.00
C GLY A 415 -4.60 -8.00 9.36
N GLY A 416 -3.61 -7.45 8.63
CA GLY A 416 -2.18 -7.66 8.92
C GLY A 416 -1.79 -7.28 10.35
N MET A 417 -2.29 -6.15 10.86
CA MET A 417 -2.06 -5.70 12.24
C MET A 417 -2.63 -6.70 13.27
N VAL A 418 -3.92 -6.99 13.17
CA VAL A 418 -4.61 -7.86 14.14
C VAL A 418 -4.02 -9.27 14.14
N PHE A 419 -3.86 -9.85 12.95
CA PHE A 419 -3.42 -11.24 12.83
C PHE A 419 -1.92 -11.43 13.04
N SER A 420 -1.06 -10.41 12.84
CA SER A 420 0.35 -10.50 13.23
C SER A 420 0.53 -10.56 14.74
N TRP A 421 -0.22 -9.74 15.50
CA TRP A 421 -0.23 -9.81 16.95
C TRP A 421 -0.81 -11.13 17.45
N LEU A 422 -1.98 -11.53 16.91
CA LEU A 422 -2.63 -12.78 17.29
C LEU A 422 -1.74 -14.00 17.01
N SER A 423 -0.99 -14.00 15.89
CA SER A 423 -0.04 -15.07 15.57
C SER A 423 1.03 -15.21 16.62
N GLY A 424 1.62 -14.09 17.07
CA GLY A 424 2.63 -14.13 18.13
C GLY A 424 2.12 -14.78 19.40
N ARG A 425 0.93 -14.37 19.86
CA ARG A 425 0.28 -14.93 21.05
C ARG A 425 -0.11 -16.40 20.88
N MET A 426 -0.65 -16.76 19.71
CA MET A 426 -1.02 -18.14 19.41
C MET A 426 0.22 -19.07 19.35
N ILE A 427 1.34 -18.58 18.79
CA ILE A 427 2.58 -19.34 18.73
C ILE A 427 3.15 -19.57 20.13
N ASP A 428 3.09 -18.59 21.04
CA ASP A 428 3.54 -18.73 22.43
C ASP A 428 2.69 -19.75 23.22
N LEU A 429 1.37 -19.79 22.96
CA LEU A 429 0.45 -20.65 23.70
C LEU A 429 0.34 -22.07 23.12
N TYR A 430 0.33 -22.21 21.79
CA TYR A 430 -0.07 -23.44 21.11
C TYR A 430 0.91 -23.86 20.00
N GLY A 431 1.99 -23.11 19.78
CA GLY A 431 2.94 -23.34 18.68
C GLY A 431 2.40 -22.91 17.31
N TYR A 432 3.14 -23.28 16.26
CA TYR A 432 2.87 -22.84 14.89
C TYR A 432 1.67 -23.56 14.23
N THR A 433 1.33 -24.78 14.64
CA THR A 433 0.30 -25.59 13.97
C THR A 433 -1.06 -24.91 13.85
N PRO A 434 -1.69 -24.39 14.93
CA PRO A 434 -2.99 -23.73 14.80
C PRO A 434 -2.93 -22.44 13.97
N VAL A 435 -1.78 -21.78 13.96
CA VAL A 435 -1.59 -20.55 13.15
C VAL A 435 -1.59 -20.87 11.66
N PHE A 436 -0.87 -21.91 11.23
CA PHE A 436 -0.89 -22.36 9.84
C PHE A 436 -2.28 -22.85 9.39
N ILE A 437 -2.98 -23.57 10.25
CA ILE A 437 -4.37 -24.00 9.98
C ILE A 437 -5.25 -22.76 9.77
N GLY A 438 -5.16 -21.78 10.67
CA GLY A 438 -5.89 -20.52 10.55
C GLY A 438 -5.63 -19.82 9.22
N TYR A 439 -4.37 -19.62 8.86
CA TYR A 439 -3.98 -18.98 7.59
C TYR A 439 -4.32 -19.81 6.35
N GLY A 440 -4.41 -21.12 6.45
CA GLY A 440 -4.92 -21.97 5.38
C GLY A 440 -6.44 -21.89 5.19
N LEU A 441 -7.20 -21.58 6.26
CA LEU A 441 -8.68 -21.44 6.23
C LEU A 441 -9.13 -20.01 5.89
N MET A 442 -8.39 -18.99 6.28
CA MET A 442 -8.75 -17.59 6.03
C MET A 442 -9.04 -17.26 4.56
N PRO A 443 -8.27 -17.75 3.57
CA PRO A 443 -8.57 -17.54 2.16
C PRO A 443 -9.93 -18.08 1.74
N LEU A 444 -10.45 -19.12 2.39
CA LEU A 444 -11.79 -19.65 2.13
C LEU A 444 -12.89 -18.70 2.62
N VAL A 445 -12.64 -17.99 3.74
CA VAL A 445 -13.53 -16.92 4.21
C VAL A 445 -13.55 -15.77 3.20
N ALA A 446 -12.37 -15.33 2.75
CA ALA A 446 -12.24 -14.30 1.72
C ALA A 446 -12.92 -14.73 0.41
N LEU A 447 -12.77 -15.99 0.00
CA LEU A 447 -13.43 -16.58 -1.16
C LEU A 447 -14.95 -16.57 -1.01
N ALA A 448 -15.47 -16.98 0.15
CA ALA A 448 -16.90 -16.96 0.42
C ALA A 448 -17.48 -15.55 0.30
N LEU A 449 -16.80 -14.55 0.85
CA LEU A 449 -17.19 -13.13 0.69
C LEU A 449 -17.24 -12.72 -0.79
N VAL A 450 -16.26 -13.11 -1.59
CA VAL A 450 -16.21 -12.77 -3.03
C VAL A 450 -17.28 -13.51 -3.82
N LEU A 451 -17.55 -14.76 -3.53
CA LEU A 451 -18.54 -15.56 -4.28
C LEU A 451 -19.97 -15.17 -3.95
N PHE A 452 -20.30 -14.98 -2.65
CA PHE A 452 -21.66 -14.83 -2.17
C PHE A 452 -22.04 -13.40 -1.80
N ALA A 453 -21.08 -12.58 -1.35
CA ALA A 453 -21.38 -11.24 -0.85
C ALA A 453 -20.98 -10.12 -1.82
N LEU A 454 -19.94 -10.28 -2.65
CA LEU A 454 -19.44 -9.21 -3.54
C LEU A 454 -20.42 -8.85 -4.67
N GLY A 455 -21.23 -9.80 -5.12
CA GLY A 455 -22.15 -9.62 -6.25
C GLY A 455 -21.49 -9.86 -7.62
N PRO A 456 -22.15 -9.49 -8.70
CA PRO A 456 -21.63 -9.63 -10.07
C PRO A 456 -20.50 -8.62 -10.31
N LEU A 457 -19.46 -9.04 -11.05
CA LEU A 457 -18.40 -8.16 -11.55
C LEU A 457 -18.88 -7.55 -12.89
N SER A 458 -19.80 -6.61 -12.81
CA SER A 458 -20.34 -5.84 -13.95
C SER A 458 -20.42 -4.37 -13.56
N PRO A 459 -20.33 -3.46 -14.54
CA PRO A 459 -20.37 -2.02 -14.29
C PRO A 459 -21.64 -1.63 -13.51
N LEU A 460 -21.47 -0.85 -12.44
CA LEU A 460 -22.58 -0.35 -11.62
C LEU A 460 -23.20 0.88 -12.30
N PRO A 461 -24.53 0.88 -12.58
CA PRO A 461 -25.24 1.97 -13.25
C PRO A 461 -25.10 3.33 -12.54
N GLU A 462 -25.02 3.30 -11.21
CA GLU A 462 -24.90 4.51 -10.35
C GLU A 462 -23.61 5.31 -10.60
N PHE A 463 -22.58 4.68 -11.14
CA PHE A 463 -21.27 5.28 -11.40
C PHE A 463 -20.96 5.44 -12.90
N GLN A 464 -21.86 5.00 -13.78
CA GLN A 464 -21.75 5.29 -15.21
C GLN A 464 -22.10 6.76 -15.42
N ALA A 465 -21.22 7.49 -16.14
CA ALA A 465 -21.54 8.86 -16.52
C ALA A 465 -22.90 8.88 -17.23
N GLN A 466 -23.88 9.60 -16.66
CA GLN A 466 -25.10 9.88 -17.42
C GLN A 466 -24.68 10.57 -18.71
N PRO A 467 -25.16 10.13 -19.89
CA PRO A 467 -24.93 10.85 -21.12
C PRO A 467 -25.43 12.29 -20.86
N ARG A 468 -24.60 13.29 -21.17
CA ARG A 468 -25.02 14.69 -21.15
C ARG A 468 -26.27 14.75 -22.01
N ARG A 469 -27.43 15.07 -21.40
CA ARG A 469 -28.59 15.48 -22.15
C ARG A 469 -28.20 16.80 -22.83
N GLU A 470 -27.93 16.73 -24.12
CA GLU A 470 -27.82 17.90 -24.98
C GLU A 470 -29.16 18.63 -25.09
#